data_2d4c042eee06e0a1e6bb6cc6493b14ab
#
_entry.id   2d4c042eee06e0a1e6bb6cc6493b14ab
#
_cell.length_a   1.000
_cell.length_b   1.000
_cell.length_c   1.000
_cell.angle_alpha   90.00
_cell.angle_beta   90.00
_cell.angle_gamma   90.00
#
_symmetry.space_group_name_H-M   'P 1'
#
loop_
_entity.id
_entity.type
_entity.pdbx_description
1 polymer ?
#
loop_
_entity_poly.entity_id
_entity_poly.type
_entity_poly.pdbx_seq_one_letter_code
_entity_poly.pdbx_strand_id
1 'polypeptide(L)'
;MREKPLSNQTLMDLCGGLALLLHAGVGTADGLDLLGQQQEEPALAKLLTDLALRVDDGASLAQALEDSGRFPHYLCALIEVGEAAGRTEEALAALERHYESRMSLDRRLRSALLYPCILMLIMLGVIVVLLTKVLPVFDQVYAGLGGSLTGVAGGLLALGRVLDGGMPVLCALLGAAGIFLVLFSLSEGFRRRLVSGWRRRFGDRGVSRKIDDGRFAQALSMGMASGLPLEDALTQAAGLLEDSPSAQARCRDCLERLDRGEELAQAVRQSEVLPPAECRLLALGLRSGSGDRVMEDIARRLGQAGEDALEDRVSRVEPALVGVTSVLVGVILLSVMLPLMHIMSAIG
;
A
#
# COMPACT_ATOMS: atom_id res chain seq x y z
N MET A 1 -25.38 -1.21 -15.89
CA MET A 1 -24.29 -0.36 -15.32
C MET A 1 -23.71 -1.17 -14.16
N ARG A 2 -22.44 -1.56 -14.21
CA ARG A 2 -21.82 -2.21 -13.04
C ARG A 2 -21.70 -1.16 -11.93
N GLU A 3 -22.46 -1.34 -10.87
CA GLU A 3 -22.37 -0.49 -9.69
C GLU A 3 -20.97 -0.59 -9.07
N LYS A 4 -20.54 0.48 -8.42
CA LYS A 4 -19.19 0.58 -7.85
C LYS A 4 -19.02 -0.46 -6.73
N PRO A 5 -17.93 -1.24 -6.72
CA PRO A 5 -17.66 -2.20 -5.65
C PRO A 5 -17.57 -1.47 -4.30
N LEU A 6 -17.99 -2.16 -3.23
CA LEU A 6 -17.95 -1.66 -1.87
C LEU A 6 -16.52 -1.38 -1.40
N SER A 7 -16.37 -0.44 -0.45
CA SER A 7 -15.06 -0.13 0.14
C SER A 7 -14.57 -1.26 1.04
N ASN A 8 -13.26 -1.40 1.22
CA ASN A 8 -12.71 -2.40 2.14
C ASN A 8 -13.18 -2.18 3.58
N GLN A 9 -13.43 -0.93 3.99
CA GLN A 9 -13.98 -0.62 5.30
C GLN A 9 -15.40 -1.12 5.44
N THR A 10 -16.26 -0.84 4.47
CA THR A 10 -17.65 -1.31 4.46
C THR A 10 -17.72 -2.85 4.50
N LEU A 11 -16.82 -3.52 3.75
CA LEU A 11 -16.74 -4.98 3.74
C LEU A 11 -16.28 -5.54 5.10
N MET A 12 -15.29 -4.89 5.74
CA MET A 12 -14.81 -5.25 7.08
C MET A 12 -15.94 -5.10 8.11
N ASP A 13 -16.58 -3.92 8.16
CA ASP A 13 -17.63 -3.61 9.12
C ASP A 13 -18.84 -4.55 8.96
N LEU A 14 -19.19 -4.90 7.72
CA LEU A 14 -20.26 -5.82 7.41
C LEU A 14 -19.93 -7.25 7.85
N CYS A 15 -18.74 -7.75 7.50
CA CYS A 15 -18.31 -9.11 7.88
C CYS A 15 -18.20 -9.24 9.40
N GLY A 16 -17.57 -8.27 10.07
CA GLY A 16 -17.42 -8.28 11.53
C GLY A 16 -18.75 -8.13 12.26
N GLY A 17 -19.60 -7.20 11.81
CA GLY A 17 -20.93 -7.03 12.39
C GLY A 17 -21.79 -8.29 12.25
N LEU A 18 -21.81 -8.92 11.06
CA LEU A 18 -22.58 -10.12 10.84
C LEU A 18 -21.99 -11.32 11.62
N ALA A 19 -20.67 -11.48 11.68
CA ALA A 19 -20.02 -12.50 12.50
C ALA A 19 -20.41 -12.39 13.99
N LEU A 20 -20.41 -11.14 14.52
CA LEU A 20 -20.79 -10.88 15.90
C LEU A 20 -22.27 -11.21 16.18
N LEU A 21 -23.16 -10.87 15.25
CA LEU A 21 -24.59 -11.19 15.36
C LEU A 21 -24.84 -12.69 15.30
N LEU A 22 -24.17 -13.40 14.40
CA LEU A 22 -24.24 -14.88 14.33
C LEU A 22 -23.70 -15.52 15.62
N HIS A 23 -22.61 -15.01 16.17
CA HIS A 23 -22.07 -15.45 17.45
C HIS A 23 -23.07 -15.25 18.61
N ALA A 24 -23.87 -14.19 18.55
CA ALA A 24 -24.93 -13.91 19.49
C ALA A 24 -26.20 -14.76 19.26
N GLY A 25 -26.20 -15.64 18.24
CA GLY A 25 -27.32 -16.49 17.90
C GLY A 25 -28.42 -15.83 17.05
N VAL A 26 -28.14 -14.66 16.48
CA VAL A 26 -29.05 -13.97 15.55
C VAL A 26 -28.95 -14.65 14.18
N GLY A 27 -30.10 -14.90 13.53
CA GLY A 27 -30.11 -15.46 12.17
C GLY A 27 -29.48 -14.54 11.13
N THR A 28 -28.97 -15.13 10.02
CA THR A 28 -28.26 -14.37 8.98
C THR A 28 -29.15 -13.29 8.35
N ALA A 29 -30.41 -13.58 8.07
CA ALA A 29 -31.37 -12.63 7.50
C ALA A 29 -31.64 -11.46 8.48
N ASP A 30 -31.95 -11.78 9.74
CA ASP A 30 -32.19 -10.78 10.80
C ASP A 30 -30.92 -9.92 11.02
N GLY A 31 -29.74 -10.55 11.00
CA GLY A 31 -28.47 -9.87 11.14
C GLY A 31 -28.23 -8.86 10.02
N LEU A 32 -28.51 -9.22 8.77
CA LEU A 32 -28.41 -8.31 7.63
C LEU A 32 -29.39 -7.13 7.73
N ASP A 33 -30.63 -7.39 8.16
CA ASP A 33 -31.64 -6.34 8.33
C ASP A 33 -31.24 -5.37 9.44
N LEU A 34 -30.78 -5.88 10.59
CA LEU A 34 -30.27 -5.05 11.69
C LEU A 34 -29.08 -4.17 11.26
N LEU A 35 -28.14 -4.73 10.51
CA LEU A 35 -27.03 -3.96 9.96
C LEU A 35 -27.52 -2.92 8.94
N GLY A 36 -28.54 -3.23 8.14
CA GLY A 36 -29.16 -2.31 7.20
C GLY A 36 -29.79 -1.11 7.90
N GLN A 37 -30.50 -1.34 9.02
CA GLN A 37 -31.14 -0.28 9.80
C GLN A 37 -30.14 0.69 10.47
N GLN A 38 -28.90 0.25 10.71
CA GLN A 38 -27.84 1.06 11.32
C GLN A 38 -27.05 1.88 10.30
N GLN A 39 -27.27 1.66 8.99
CA GLN A 39 -26.50 2.34 7.95
C GLN A 39 -27.03 3.76 7.69
N GLU A 40 -26.12 4.72 7.69
CA GLU A 40 -26.41 6.11 7.31
C GLU A 40 -26.54 6.30 5.80
N GLU A 41 -25.89 5.44 5.00
CA GLU A 41 -25.93 5.50 3.54
C GLU A 41 -27.16 4.77 3.00
N PRO A 42 -28.15 5.47 2.39
CA PRO A 42 -29.40 4.84 1.96
C PRO A 42 -29.23 3.74 0.92
N ALA A 43 -28.19 3.84 0.08
CA ALA A 43 -27.88 2.84 -0.95
C ALA A 43 -27.39 1.53 -0.33
N LEU A 44 -26.60 1.60 0.73
CA LEU A 44 -26.10 0.43 1.47
C LEU A 44 -27.21 -0.18 2.33
N ALA A 45 -27.99 0.65 3.03
CA ALA A 45 -29.14 0.20 3.80
C ALA A 45 -30.11 -0.62 2.93
N LYS A 46 -30.47 -0.09 1.77
CA LYS A 46 -31.34 -0.79 0.81
C LYS A 46 -30.74 -2.12 0.33
N LEU A 47 -29.43 -2.14 0.01
CA LEU A 47 -28.74 -3.35 -0.41
C LEU A 47 -28.81 -4.45 0.67
N LEU A 48 -28.56 -4.08 1.94
CA LEU A 48 -28.59 -5.03 3.06
C LEU A 48 -29.99 -5.57 3.32
N THR A 49 -31.01 -4.72 3.21
CA THR A 49 -32.42 -5.14 3.31
C THR A 49 -32.82 -6.07 2.15
N ASP A 50 -32.40 -5.77 0.92
CA ASP A 50 -32.65 -6.65 -0.23
C ASP A 50 -31.96 -8.02 -0.07
N LEU A 51 -30.75 -8.05 0.50
CA LEU A 51 -30.02 -9.29 0.83
C LEU A 51 -30.73 -10.06 1.95
N ALA A 52 -31.17 -9.39 2.99
CA ALA A 52 -31.92 -10.01 4.09
C ALA A 52 -33.18 -10.73 3.60
N LEU A 53 -33.96 -10.07 2.74
CA LEU A 53 -35.16 -10.66 2.13
C LEU A 53 -34.83 -11.90 1.30
N ARG A 54 -33.77 -11.88 0.49
CA ARG A 54 -33.36 -13.04 -0.31
C ARG A 54 -32.94 -14.23 0.55
N VAL A 55 -32.22 -13.97 1.64
CA VAL A 55 -31.79 -15.01 2.58
C VAL A 55 -33.02 -15.59 3.34
N ASP A 56 -33.97 -14.73 3.71
CA ASP A 56 -35.25 -15.16 4.34
C ASP A 56 -36.10 -15.99 3.40
N ASP A 57 -36.08 -15.68 2.09
CA ASP A 57 -36.72 -16.47 1.03
C ASP A 57 -36.01 -17.82 0.74
N GLY A 58 -34.91 -18.11 1.45
CA GLY A 58 -34.20 -19.40 1.38
C GLY A 58 -32.98 -19.45 0.49
N ALA A 59 -32.50 -18.32 -0.04
CA ALA A 59 -31.22 -18.28 -0.74
C ALA A 59 -30.06 -18.40 0.28
N SER A 60 -28.93 -19.00 -0.14
CA SER A 60 -27.71 -18.93 0.68
C SER A 60 -27.19 -17.53 0.73
N LEU A 61 -26.48 -17.16 1.82
CA LEU A 61 -25.83 -15.85 1.95
C LEU A 61 -24.86 -15.61 0.81
N ALA A 62 -24.03 -16.61 0.49
CA ALA A 62 -23.06 -16.54 -0.61
C ALA A 62 -23.73 -16.22 -1.95
N GLN A 63 -24.82 -16.92 -2.27
CA GLN A 63 -25.57 -16.71 -3.51
C GLN A 63 -26.22 -15.31 -3.57
N ALA A 64 -26.82 -14.86 -2.47
CA ALA A 64 -27.43 -13.54 -2.40
C ALA A 64 -26.40 -12.42 -2.61
N LEU A 65 -25.19 -12.56 -2.02
CA LEU A 65 -24.07 -11.63 -2.19
C LEU A 65 -23.54 -11.63 -3.63
N GLU A 66 -23.35 -12.79 -4.25
CA GLU A 66 -22.85 -12.93 -5.63
C GLU A 66 -23.83 -12.32 -6.63
N ASP A 67 -25.12 -12.62 -6.52
CA ASP A 67 -26.17 -12.08 -7.37
C ASP A 67 -26.29 -10.57 -7.32
N SER A 68 -25.91 -9.95 -6.20
CA SER A 68 -25.89 -8.51 -6.06
C SER A 68 -24.82 -7.84 -6.93
N GLY A 69 -23.76 -8.57 -7.31
CA GLY A 69 -22.64 -8.11 -8.14
C GLY A 69 -21.79 -7.01 -7.50
N ARG A 70 -22.00 -6.72 -6.19
CA ARG A 70 -21.31 -5.65 -5.46
C ARG A 70 -20.17 -6.13 -4.58
N PHE A 71 -20.16 -7.42 -4.27
CA PHE A 71 -19.16 -8.06 -3.43
C PHE A 71 -18.07 -8.72 -4.27
N PRO A 72 -16.80 -8.71 -3.77
CA PRO A 72 -15.72 -9.45 -4.43
C PRO A 72 -16.00 -10.95 -4.46
N HIS A 73 -15.71 -11.61 -5.58
CA HIS A 73 -15.89 -13.06 -5.73
C HIS A 73 -15.23 -13.87 -4.60
N TYR A 74 -14.04 -13.44 -4.15
CA TYR A 74 -13.35 -14.02 -3.00
C TYR A 74 -14.21 -14.08 -1.73
N LEU A 75 -14.92 -13.00 -1.40
CA LEU A 75 -15.78 -12.94 -0.23
C LEU A 75 -16.94 -13.94 -0.37
N CYS A 76 -17.57 -13.97 -1.53
CA CYS A 76 -18.68 -14.90 -1.81
C CYS A 76 -18.23 -16.36 -1.71
N ALA A 77 -17.11 -16.72 -2.34
CA ALA A 77 -16.59 -18.08 -2.31
C ALA A 77 -16.21 -18.56 -0.89
N LEU A 78 -15.61 -17.68 -0.07
CA LEU A 78 -15.27 -18.04 1.31
C LEU A 78 -16.51 -18.24 2.18
N ILE A 79 -17.55 -17.40 1.98
CA ILE A 79 -18.83 -17.57 2.67
C ILE A 79 -19.52 -18.86 2.22
N GLU A 80 -19.52 -19.19 0.92
CA GLU A 80 -20.08 -20.41 0.38
C GLU A 80 -19.49 -21.66 1.05
N VAL A 81 -18.17 -21.71 1.17
CA VAL A 81 -17.48 -22.81 1.87
C VAL A 81 -17.85 -22.83 3.35
N GLY A 82 -17.91 -21.65 4.00
CA GLY A 82 -18.33 -21.53 5.39
C GLY A 82 -19.76 -22.02 5.62
N GLU A 83 -20.70 -21.66 4.73
CA GLU A 83 -22.08 -22.11 4.80
C GLU A 83 -22.17 -23.62 4.59
N ALA A 84 -21.51 -24.17 3.58
CA ALA A 84 -21.50 -25.62 3.32
C ALA A 84 -20.92 -26.43 4.48
N ALA A 85 -19.96 -25.86 5.22
CA ALA A 85 -19.35 -26.48 6.39
C ALA A 85 -20.11 -26.21 7.71
N GLY A 86 -21.16 -25.36 7.70
CA GLY A 86 -21.83 -24.87 8.91
C GLY A 86 -21.00 -23.98 9.78
N ARG A 87 -19.99 -23.28 9.18
CA ARG A 87 -18.98 -22.43 9.84
C ARG A 87 -18.99 -21.00 9.30
N THR A 88 -20.17 -20.50 8.98
CA THR A 88 -20.36 -19.15 8.39
C THR A 88 -19.80 -18.04 9.28
N GLU A 89 -19.98 -18.17 10.60
CA GLU A 89 -19.40 -17.23 11.59
C GLU A 89 -17.89 -17.14 11.44
N GLU A 90 -17.20 -18.27 11.39
CA GLU A 90 -15.74 -18.32 11.29
C GLU A 90 -15.23 -17.76 9.95
N ALA A 91 -15.96 -18.03 8.85
CA ALA A 91 -15.66 -17.49 7.53
C ALA A 91 -15.78 -15.95 7.51
N LEU A 92 -16.85 -15.41 8.10
CA LEU A 92 -17.06 -13.97 8.23
C LEU A 92 -16.00 -13.31 9.12
N ALA A 93 -15.66 -13.92 10.26
CA ALA A 93 -14.58 -13.42 11.12
C ALA A 93 -13.19 -13.49 10.45
N ALA A 94 -12.96 -14.48 9.58
CA ALA A 94 -11.75 -14.54 8.78
C ALA A 94 -11.69 -13.41 7.72
N LEU A 95 -12.83 -13.11 7.09
CA LEU A 95 -12.96 -11.99 6.14
C LEU A 95 -12.77 -10.64 6.83
N GLU A 96 -13.34 -10.43 8.01
CA GLU A 96 -13.10 -9.22 8.81
C GLU A 96 -11.61 -9.00 9.03
N ARG A 97 -10.90 -10.00 9.56
CA ARG A 97 -9.44 -9.95 9.77
C ARG A 97 -8.66 -9.69 8.48
N HIS A 98 -9.11 -10.24 7.36
CA HIS A 98 -8.50 -9.99 6.05
C HIS A 98 -8.62 -8.54 5.64
N TYR A 99 -9.82 -7.95 5.71
CA TYR A 99 -10.03 -6.56 5.35
C TYR A 99 -9.38 -5.60 6.34
N GLU A 100 -9.35 -5.92 7.63
CA GLU A 100 -8.63 -5.17 8.66
C GLU A 100 -7.12 -5.13 8.36
N SER A 101 -6.52 -6.27 8.07
CA SER A 101 -5.11 -6.36 7.68
C SER A 101 -4.82 -5.55 6.42
N ARG A 102 -5.68 -5.62 5.42
CA ARG A 102 -5.58 -4.82 4.19
C ARG A 102 -5.65 -3.31 4.46
N MET A 103 -6.54 -2.89 5.34
CA MET A 103 -6.68 -1.48 5.72
C MET A 103 -5.49 -0.98 6.55
N SER A 104 -4.98 -1.80 7.46
CA SER A 104 -3.81 -1.46 8.27
C SER A 104 -2.57 -1.25 7.38
N LEU A 105 -2.35 -2.12 6.40
CA LEU A 105 -1.30 -1.96 5.39
C LEU A 105 -1.45 -0.67 4.59
N ASP A 106 -2.64 -0.39 4.07
CA ASP A 106 -2.92 0.84 3.31
C ASP A 106 -2.70 2.11 4.17
N ARG A 107 -3.05 2.05 5.45
CA ARG A 107 -2.85 3.16 6.40
C ARG A 107 -1.37 3.37 6.71
N ARG A 108 -0.63 2.29 6.97
CA ARG A 108 0.83 2.33 7.20
C ARG A 108 1.58 2.84 5.98
N LEU A 109 1.25 2.34 4.78
CA LEU A 109 1.82 2.82 3.52
C LEU A 109 1.58 4.32 3.32
N ARG A 110 0.37 4.79 3.63
CA ARG A 110 0.02 6.20 3.52
C ARG A 110 0.84 7.06 4.48
N SER A 111 0.90 6.71 5.76
CA SER A 111 1.65 7.50 6.75
C SER A 111 3.15 7.47 6.47
N ALA A 112 3.70 6.31 6.08
CA ALA A 112 5.10 6.17 5.75
C ALA A 112 5.54 7.02 4.55
N LEU A 113 4.67 7.21 3.55
CA LEU A 113 4.99 8.02 2.36
C LEU A 113 4.66 9.50 2.52
N LEU A 114 3.64 9.84 3.30
CA LEU A 114 3.16 11.22 3.43
C LEU A 114 4.19 12.13 4.11
N TYR A 115 4.78 11.65 5.22
CA TYR A 115 5.77 12.43 5.98
C TYR A 115 7.01 12.81 5.16
N PRO A 116 7.72 11.88 4.50
CA PRO A 116 8.87 12.23 3.65
C PRO A 116 8.51 13.14 2.48
N CYS A 117 7.34 12.97 1.89
CA CYS A 117 6.90 13.81 0.78
C CYS A 117 6.63 15.25 1.23
N ILE A 118 6.00 15.46 2.38
CA ILE A 118 5.78 16.79 2.95
C ILE A 118 7.13 17.43 3.31
N LEU A 119 8.02 16.68 3.97
CA LEU A 119 9.34 17.15 4.33
C LEU A 119 10.13 17.57 3.09
N MET A 120 10.13 16.74 2.04
CA MET A 120 10.78 17.03 0.77
C MET A 120 10.24 18.31 0.12
N LEU A 121 8.94 18.54 0.18
CA LEU A 121 8.29 19.71 -0.39
C LEU A 121 8.69 20.99 0.38
N ILE A 122 8.73 20.93 1.72
CA ILE A 122 9.18 22.05 2.56
C ILE A 122 10.65 22.35 2.30
N MET A 123 11.51 21.32 2.28
CA MET A 123 12.93 21.48 2.03
C MET A 123 13.22 22.06 0.63
N LEU A 124 12.49 21.60 -0.38
CA LEU A 124 12.59 22.17 -1.72
C LEU A 124 12.19 23.64 -1.74
N GLY A 125 11.13 24.03 -1.02
CA GLY A 125 10.74 25.42 -0.84
C GLY A 125 11.84 26.27 -0.18
N VAL A 126 12.46 25.77 0.89
CA VAL A 126 13.58 26.43 1.57
C VAL A 126 14.77 26.63 0.63
N ILE A 127 15.17 25.60 -0.12
CA ILE A 127 16.26 25.66 -1.10
C ILE A 127 15.97 26.74 -2.16
N VAL A 128 14.75 26.77 -2.68
CA VAL A 128 14.33 27.77 -3.67
C VAL A 128 14.44 29.18 -3.10
N VAL A 129 13.94 29.42 -1.89
CA VAL A 129 14.03 30.74 -1.24
C VAL A 129 15.49 31.15 -1.01
N LEU A 130 16.35 30.22 -0.56
CA LEU A 130 17.77 30.48 -0.38
C LEU A 130 18.45 30.88 -1.69
N LEU A 131 18.20 30.18 -2.78
CA LEU A 131 18.83 30.46 -4.07
C LEU A 131 18.27 31.70 -4.77
N THR A 132 16.99 31.99 -4.65
CA THR A 132 16.32 33.08 -5.40
C THR A 132 16.25 34.39 -4.64
N LYS A 133 16.28 34.36 -3.31
CA LYS A 133 16.19 35.58 -2.47
C LYS A 133 17.44 35.86 -1.66
N VAL A 134 17.94 34.87 -0.95
CA VAL A 134 19.06 35.06 -0.03
C VAL A 134 20.36 35.25 -0.79
N LEU A 135 20.69 34.37 -1.72
CA LEU A 135 21.96 34.42 -2.45
C LEU A 135 22.12 35.69 -3.32
N PRO A 136 21.10 36.21 -4.03
CA PRO A 136 21.20 37.50 -4.75
C PRO A 136 21.40 38.70 -3.85
N VAL A 137 20.87 38.70 -2.62
CA VAL A 137 21.15 39.80 -1.65
C VAL A 137 22.64 39.84 -1.32
N PHE A 138 23.27 38.71 -1.09
CA PHE A 138 24.70 38.64 -0.87
C PHE A 138 25.50 39.07 -2.11
N ASP A 139 25.08 38.70 -3.32
CA ASP A 139 25.72 39.16 -4.57
C ASP A 139 25.72 40.69 -4.70
N GLN A 140 24.60 41.35 -4.34
CA GLN A 140 24.51 42.82 -4.32
C GLN A 140 25.44 43.48 -3.30
N VAL A 141 25.52 42.89 -2.08
CA VAL A 141 26.45 43.38 -1.05
C VAL A 141 27.91 43.28 -1.51
N TYR A 142 28.26 42.14 -2.14
CA TYR A 142 29.62 41.96 -2.68
C TYR A 142 29.94 42.91 -3.84
N ALA A 143 28.98 43.10 -4.75
CA ALA A 143 29.14 44.07 -5.84
C ALA A 143 29.36 45.48 -5.31
N GLY A 144 28.70 45.89 -4.20
CA GLY A 144 28.88 47.14 -3.52
C GLY A 144 30.28 47.32 -2.88
N LEU A 145 30.95 46.21 -2.56
CA LEU A 145 32.31 46.17 -2.02
C LEU A 145 33.39 45.95 -3.09
N GLY A 146 33.02 46.00 -4.38
CA GLY A 146 33.95 45.82 -5.52
C GLY A 146 34.33 44.39 -5.82
N GLY A 147 33.64 43.41 -5.22
CA GLY A 147 33.83 41.98 -5.44
C GLY A 147 32.70 41.33 -6.27
N SER A 148 32.89 40.08 -6.62
CA SER A 148 31.84 39.25 -7.25
C SER A 148 31.87 37.83 -6.70
N LEU A 149 30.70 37.20 -6.59
CA LEU A 149 30.61 35.81 -6.22
C LEU A 149 31.11 34.93 -7.39
N THR A 150 32.21 34.22 -7.16
CA THR A 150 32.87 33.34 -8.13
C THR A 150 32.86 31.87 -7.67
N GLY A 151 33.25 30.95 -8.54
CA GLY A 151 33.33 29.53 -8.20
C GLY A 151 31.96 28.91 -7.97
N VAL A 152 31.82 28.09 -6.92
CA VAL A 152 30.58 27.37 -6.61
C VAL A 152 29.42 28.31 -6.28
N ALA A 153 29.71 29.43 -5.59
CA ALA A 153 28.69 30.44 -5.28
C ALA A 153 28.14 31.13 -6.54
N GLY A 154 29.01 31.44 -7.51
CA GLY A 154 28.59 31.98 -8.81
C GLY A 154 27.71 30.99 -9.59
N GLY A 155 28.05 29.70 -9.55
CA GLY A 155 27.22 28.65 -10.13
C GLY A 155 25.84 28.53 -9.49
N LEU A 156 25.78 28.57 -8.16
CA LEU A 156 24.51 28.56 -7.41
C LEU A 156 23.68 29.83 -7.67
N LEU A 157 24.34 30.98 -7.80
CA LEU A 157 23.69 32.24 -8.15
C LEU A 157 23.12 32.20 -9.57
N ALA A 158 23.83 31.64 -10.54
CA ALA A 158 23.34 31.46 -11.89
C ALA A 158 22.10 30.52 -11.90
N LEU A 159 22.14 29.43 -11.13
CA LEU A 159 20.99 28.53 -10.95
C LEU A 159 19.81 29.29 -10.31
N GLY A 160 20.05 30.08 -9.27
CA GLY A 160 19.05 30.92 -8.61
C GLY A 160 18.38 31.91 -9.56
N ARG A 161 19.15 32.56 -10.46
CA ARG A 161 18.61 33.47 -11.48
C ARG A 161 17.75 32.79 -12.52
N VAL A 162 18.13 31.55 -12.94
CA VAL A 162 17.29 30.74 -13.84
C VAL A 162 16.00 30.37 -13.14
N LEU A 163 16.06 29.98 -11.87
CA LEU A 163 14.87 29.66 -11.05
C LEU A 163 13.99 30.88 -10.81
N ASP A 164 14.56 32.07 -10.58
CA ASP A 164 13.80 33.30 -10.38
C ASP A 164 13.07 33.74 -11.67
N GLY A 165 13.71 33.61 -12.84
CA GLY A 165 13.04 33.79 -14.14
C GLY A 165 11.89 32.81 -14.40
N GLY A 166 11.97 31.61 -13.82
CA GLY A 166 10.93 30.58 -13.86
C GLY A 166 10.01 30.54 -12.63
N MET A 167 10.02 31.55 -11.75
CA MET A 167 9.28 31.58 -10.49
C MET A 167 7.80 31.19 -10.62
N PRO A 168 7.02 31.71 -11.60
CA PRO A 168 5.62 31.31 -11.74
C PRO A 168 5.46 29.83 -12.09
N VAL A 169 6.36 29.27 -12.90
CA VAL A 169 6.37 27.85 -13.25
C VAL A 169 6.73 27.00 -12.04
N LEU A 170 7.71 27.44 -11.26
CA LEU A 170 8.15 26.75 -10.04
C LEU A 170 7.08 26.75 -8.95
N CYS A 171 6.41 27.89 -8.72
CA CYS A 171 5.28 27.98 -7.82
C CYS A 171 4.10 27.11 -8.28
N ALA A 172 3.83 27.08 -9.58
CA ALA A 172 2.81 26.18 -10.16
C ALA A 172 3.19 24.70 -9.95
N LEU A 173 4.46 24.35 -10.10
CA LEU A 173 4.96 22.98 -9.92
C LEU A 173 4.93 22.55 -8.45
N LEU A 174 5.31 23.42 -7.51
CA LEU A 174 5.18 23.19 -6.07
C LEU A 174 3.70 23.09 -5.64
N GLY A 175 2.86 23.98 -6.17
CA GLY A 175 1.42 23.91 -5.94
C GLY A 175 0.81 22.62 -6.49
N ALA A 176 1.18 22.23 -7.71
CA ALA A 176 0.74 20.96 -8.31
C ALA A 176 1.24 19.75 -7.50
N ALA A 177 2.47 19.76 -6.99
CA ALA A 177 2.99 18.73 -6.10
C ALA A 177 2.22 18.67 -4.77
N GLY A 178 1.86 19.82 -4.20
CA GLY A 178 0.99 19.89 -3.02
C GLY A 178 -0.41 19.32 -3.29
N ILE A 179 -1.04 19.72 -4.39
CA ILE A 179 -2.34 19.18 -4.82
C ILE A 179 -2.24 17.68 -5.08
N PHE A 180 -1.18 17.23 -5.73
CA PHE A 180 -0.92 15.80 -5.95
C PHE A 180 -0.81 15.03 -4.64
N LEU A 181 -0.10 15.55 -3.62
CA LEU A 181 -0.02 14.95 -2.28
C LEU A 181 -1.38 14.89 -1.59
N VAL A 182 -2.17 15.95 -1.69
CA VAL A 182 -3.54 15.98 -1.14
C VAL A 182 -4.43 14.96 -1.84
N LEU A 183 -4.41 14.88 -3.17
CA LEU A 183 -5.16 13.89 -3.95
C LEU A 183 -4.71 12.46 -3.65
N PHE A 184 -3.40 12.23 -3.51
CA PHE A 184 -2.84 10.94 -3.10
C PHE A 184 -3.29 10.54 -1.70
N SER A 185 -3.39 11.52 -0.80
CA SER A 185 -3.86 11.32 0.57
C SER A 185 -5.36 11.02 0.66
N LEU A 186 -6.19 11.72 -0.11
CA LEU A 186 -7.65 11.67 -0.01
C LEU A 186 -8.29 10.65 -0.95
N SER A 187 -7.68 10.37 -2.12
CA SER A 187 -8.27 9.54 -3.16
C SER A 187 -7.65 8.14 -3.22
N GLU A 188 -8.37 7.13 -2.72
CA GLU A 188 -7.97 5.73 -2.83
C GLU A 188 -7.84 5.26 -4.28
N GLY A 189 -8.73 5.71 -5.17
CA GLY A 189 -8.70 5.32 -6.57
C GLY A 189 -7.50 5.87 -7.33
N PHE A 190 -7.07 7.09 -7.01
CA PHE A 190 -5.87 7.70 -7.59
C PHE A 190 -4.60 6.98 -7.12
N ARG A 191 -4.51 6.71 -5.82
CA ARG A 191 -3.40 5.96 -5.20
C ARG A 191 -3.27 4.56 -5.79
N ARG A 192 -4.38 3.82 -5.92
CA ARG A 192 -4.38 2.48 -6.53
C ARG A 192 -3.87 2.51 -7.97
N ARG A 193 -4.32 3.46 -8.81
CA ARG A 193 -3.86 3.59 -10.20
C ARG A 193 -2.37 3.90 -10.31
N LEU A 194 -1.86 4.76 -9.43
CA LEU A 194 -0.45 5.15 -9.44
C LEU A 194 0.45 3.99 -8.99
N VAL A 195 0.07 3.36 -7.87
CA VAL A 195 0.81 2.21 -7.32
C VAL A 195 0.75 1.02 -8.28
N SER A 196 -0.41 0.72 -8.89
CA SER A 196 -0.52 -0.37 -9.87
C SER A 196 0.30 -0.11 -11.12
N GLY A 197 0.32 1.13 -11.63
CA GLY A 197 1.16 1.50 -12.77
C GLY A 197 2.66 1.34 -12.48
N TRP A 198 3.11 1.72 -11.29
CA TRP A 198 4.50 1.58 -10.86
C TRP A 198 4.87 0.11 -10.62
N ARG A 199 4.00 -0.66 -10.00
CA ARG A 199 4.17 -2.10 -9.77
C ARG A 199 4.21 -2.91 -11.06
N ARG A 200 3.42 -2.55 -12.08
CA ARG A 200 3.49 -3.20 -13.40
C ARG A 200 4.87 -3.06 -14.05
N ARG A 201 5.59 -1.97 -13.77
CA ARG A 201 6.90 -1.71 -14.39
C ARG A 201 8.08 -2.20 -13.54
N PHE A 202 7.95 -2.23 -12.21
CA PHE A 202 9.03 -2.53 -11.27
C PHE A 202 8.66 -3.60 -10.23
N GLY A 203 7.53 -4.31 -10.42
CA GLY A 203 6.88 -5.15 -9.42
C GLY A 203 7.63 -6.42 -9.01
N ASP A 204 8.67 -6.85 -9.75
CA ASP A 204 9.34 -8.13 -9.50
C ASP A 204 10.64 -8.00 -8.71
N ARG A 205 10.94 -6.83 -8.12
CA ARG A 205 12.23 -6.59 -7.47
C ARG A 205 12.08 -5.94 -6.08
N GLY A 206 12.90 -6.40 -5.16
CA GLY A 206 13.10 -5.78 -3.85
C GLY A 206 11.85 -5.78 -2.97
N VAL A 207 11.39 -4.60 -2.56
CA VAL A 207 10.25 -4.44 -1.64
C VAL A 207 8.94 -4.95 -2.25
N SER A 208 8.70 -4.71 -3.54
CA SER A 208 7.46 -5.11 -4.18
C SER A 208 7.28 -6.63 -4.17
N ARG A 209 8.36 -7.39 -4.44
CA ARG A 209 8.33 -8.86 -4.37
C ARG A 209 8.01 -9.34 -2.96
N LYS A 210 8.62 -8.77 -1.92
CA LYS A 210 8.34 -9.13 -0.52
C LYS A 210 6.88 -8.91 -0.12
N ILE A 211 6.30 -7.80 -0.60
CA ILE A 211 4.88 -7.50 -0.38
C ILE A 211 3.98 -8.52 -1.10
N ASP A 212 4.35 -8.92 -2.31
CA ASP A 212 3.60 -9.91 -3.09
C ASP A 212 3.69 -11.30 -2.48
N ASP A 213 4.88 -11.71 -2.02
CA ASP A 213 5.10 -12.95 -1.30
C ASP A 213 4.26 -13.00 0.00
N GLY A 214 4.18 -11.88 0.75
CA GLY A 214 3.34 -11.76 1.94
C GLY A 214 1.85 -11.86 1.63
N ARG A 215 1.37 -11.20 0.57
CA ARG A 215 -0.04 -11.25 0.12
C ARG A 215 -0.44 -12.64 -0.33
N PHE A 216 0.43 -13.30 -1.09
CA PHE A 216 0.22 -14.67 -1.49
C PHE A 216 0.12 -15.61 -0.30
N ALA A 217 1.10 -15.52 0.61
CA ALA A 217 1.12 -16.35 1.81
C ALA A 217 -0.13 -16.15 2.68
N GLN A 218 -0.58 -14.90 2.82
CA GLN A 218 -1.79 -14.58 3.59
C GLN A 218 -3.05 -15.15 2.94
N ALA A 219 -3.19 -15.05 1.62
CA ALA A 219 -4.33 -15.61 0.90
C ALA A 219 -4.36 -17.13 0.98
N LEU A 220 -3.21 -17.77 0.79
CA LEU A 220 -3.09 -19.22 0.87
C LEU A 220 -3.37 -19.73 2.30
N SER A 221 -2.81 -19.06 3.32
CA SER A 221 -3.04 -19.40 4.73
C SER A 221 -4.53 -19.33 5.09
N MET A 222 -5.20 -18.28 4.61
CA MET A 222 -6.64 -18.12 4.86
C MET A 222 -7.47 -19.18 4.16
N GLY A 223 -7.16 -19.51 2.90
CA GLY A 223 -7.83 -20.59 2.17
C GLY A 223 -7.68 -21.94 2.87
N MET A 224 -6.44 -22.26 3.30
CA MET A 224 -6.16 -23.51 4.05
C MET A 224 -6.88 -23.54 5.40
N ALA A 225 -6.86 -22.46 6.17
CA ALA A 225 -7.52 -22.38 7.48
C ALA A 225 -9.06 -22.48 7.37
N SER A 226 -9.63 -22.02 6.26
CA SER A 226 -11.07 -22.08 6.00
C SER A 226 -11.52 -23.41 5.38
N GLY A 227 -10.59 -24.34 5.11
CA GLY A 227 -10.91 -25.63 4.51
C GLY A 227 -11.24 -25.55 3.01
N LEU A 228 -10.90 -24.44 2.35
CA LEU A 228 -11.04 -24.32 0.89
C LEU A 228 -10.19 -25.38 0.18
N PRO A 229 -10.66 -25.95 -0.95
CA PRO A 229 -9.81 -26.71 -1.85
C PRO A 229 -8.57 -25.87 -2.22
N LEU A 230 -7.43 -26.53 -2.26
CA LEU A 230 -6.14 -25.84 -2.45
C LEU A 230 -6.06 -25.07 -3.78
N GLU A 231 -6.69 -25.60 -4.83
CA GLU A 231 -6.79 -24.96 -6.15
C GLU A 231 -7.56 -23.65 -6.09
N ASP A 232 -8.67 -23.62 -5.34
CA ASP A 232 -9.49 -22.43 -5.14
C ASP A 232 -8.73 -21.38 -4.32
N ALA A 233 -8.05 -21.79 -3.25
CA ALA A 233 -7.22 -20.91 -2.43
C ALA A 233 -6.10 -20.26 -3.26
N LEU A 234 -5.44 -20.99 -4.15
CA LEU A 234 -4.40 -20.48 -5.05
C LEU A 234 -4.96 -19.60 -6.16
N THR A 235 -6.11 -19.96 -6.72
CA THR A 235 -6.78 -19.13 -7.74
C THR A 235 -7.13 -17.76 -7.18
N GLN A 236 -7.62 -17.75 -5.94
CA GLN A 236 -7.92 -16.51 -5.24
C GLN A 236 -6.67 -15.71 -4.88
N ALA A 237 -5.60 -16.38 -4.45
CA ALA A 237 -4.32 -15.74 -4.22
C ALA A 237 -3.78 -15.07 -5.49
N ALA A 238 -3.94 -15.73 -6.65
CA ALA A 238 -3.60 -15.16 -7.95
C ALA A 238 -4.44 -13.91 -8.30
N GLY A 239 -5.74 -13.92 -7.96
CA GLY A 239 -6.63 -12.77 -8.14
C GLY A 239 -6.23 -11.56 -7.29
N LEU A 240 -5.71 -11.77 -6.08
CA LEU A 240 -5.20 -10.69 -5.22
C LEU A 240 -3.90 -10.05 -5.74
N LEU A 241 -3.22 -10.69 -6.68
CA LEU A 241 -1.95 -10.25 -7.28
C LEU A 241 -2.10 -9.67 -8.70
N GLU A 242 -3.32 -9.30 -9.11
CA GLU A 242 -3.60 -8.73 -10.45
C GLU A 242 -2.73 -7.49 -10.77
N ASP A 243 -2.33 -6.73 -9.75
CA ASP A 243 -1.46 -5.56 -9.90
C ASP A 243 -0.01 -5.91 -10.22
N SER A 244 0.40 -7.18 -10.08
CA SER A 244 1.76 -7.68 -10.29
C SER A 244 1.77 -8.85 -11.29
N PRO A 245 1.96 -8.58 -12.60
CA PRO A 245 1.91 -9.63 -13.64
C PRO A 245 2.89 -10.78 -13.41
N SER A 246 4.07 -10.49 -12.85
CA SER A 246 5.09 -11.52 -12.55
C SER A 246 4.67 -12.42 -11.38
N ALA A 247 4.07 -11.85 -10.32
CA ALA A 247 3.55 -12.63 -9.20
C ALA A 247 2.36 -13.49 -9.66
N GLN A 248 1.47 -12.92 -10.47
CA GLN A 248 0.34 -13.65 -11.04
C GLN A 248 0.79 -14.81 -11.95
N ALA A 249 1.85 -14.60 -12.76
CA ALA A 249 2.41 -15.67 -13.60
C ALA A 249 2.97 -16.82 -12.76
N ARG A 250 3.67 -16.52 -11.65
CA ARG A 250 4.14 -17.54 -10.69
C ARG A 250 3.00 -18.31 -10.04
N CYS A 251 1.93 -17.63 -9.65
CA CYS A 251 0.74 -18.30 -9.11
C CYS A 251 0.10 -19.23 -10.12
N ARG A 252 -0.01 -18.83 -11.39
CA ARG A 252 -0.54 -19.69 -12.45
C ARG A 252 0.34 -20.90 -12.70
N ASP A 253 1.68 -20.74 -12.74
CA ASP A 253 2.60 -21.88 -12.85
C ASP A 253 2.45 -22.84 -11.67
N CYS A 254 2.22 -22.32 -10.46
CA CYS A 254 1.93 -23.13 -9.28
C CYS A 254 0.63 -23.95 -9.45
N LEU A 255 -0.46 -23.30 -9.92
CA LEU A 255 -1.72 -23.97 -10.21
C LEU A 255 -1.56 -25.06 -11.26
N GLU A 256 -0.93 -24.76 -12.41
CA GLU A 256 -0.73 -25.74 -13.46
C GLU A 256 0.09 -26.96 -13.01
N ARG A 257 0.97 -26.81 -12.03
CA ARG A 257 1.73 -27.92 -11.44
C ARG A 257 0.88 -28.78 -10.54
N LEU A 258 0.01 -28.16 -9.74
CA LEU A 258 -0.97 -28.88 -8.92
C LEU A 258 -1.96 -29.66 -9.77
N ASP A 259 -2.47 -29.06 -10.85
CA ASP A 259 -3.36 -29.74 -11.82
C ASP A 259 -2.68 -30.96 -12.46
N ARG A 260 -1.36 -30.98 -12.57
CA ARG A 260 -0.56 -32.14 -13.02
C ARG A 260 -0.33 -33.18 -11.92
N GLY A 261 -0.81 -32.94 -10.69
CA GLY A 261 -0.68 -33.84 -9.56
C GLY A 261 0.63 -33.70 -8.77
N GLU A 262 1.36 -32.59 -8.93
CA GLU A 262 2.53 -32.31 -8.08
C GLU A 262 2.08 -31.99 -6.65
N GLU A 263 2.88 -32.38 -5.65
CA GLU A 263 2.62 -31.99 -4.26
C GLU A 263 2.73 -30.48 -4.08
N LEU A 264 1.87 -29.87 -3.24
CA LEU A 264 1.85 -28.43 -2.95
C LEU A 264 3.24 -27.85 -2.64
N ALA A 265 3.98 -28.50 -1.74
CA ALA A 265 5.31 -28.04 -1.36
C ALA A 265 6.29 -28.00 -2.53
N GLN A 266 6.16 -28.91 -3.48
CA GLN A 266 6.99 -28.97 -4.68
C GLN A 266 6.53 -27.93 -5.70
N ALA A 267 5.25 -27.80 -5.94
CA ALA A 267 4.67 -26.80 -6.85
C ALA A 267 5.03 -25.38 -6.41
N VAL A 268 4.84 -25.04 -5.15
CA VAL A 268 5.17 -23.72 -4.56
C VAL A 268 6.68 -23.41 -4.68
N ARG A 269 7.54 -24.43 -4.48
CA ARG A 269 8.99 -24.25 -4.59
C ARG A 269 9.45 -24.03 -6.04
N GLN A 270 8.88 -24.76 -6.99
CA GLN A 270 9.30 -24.69 -8.39
C GLN A 270 8.76 -23.47 -9.11
N SER A 271 7.59 -23.01 -8.72
CA SER A 271 6.99 -21.77 -9.23
C SER A 271 7.57 -20.49 -8.59
N GLU A 272 8.46 -20.63 -7.59
CA GLU A 272 9.07 -19.50 -6.87
C GLU A 272 8.03 -18.50 -6.30
N VAL A 273 6.86 -18.97 -5.91
CA VAL A 273 5.81 -18.12 -5.32
C VAL A 273 6.15 -17.73 -3.91
N LEU A 274 6.85 -18.59 -3.17
CA LEU A 274 7.40 -18.33 -1.82
C LEU A 274 8.92 -18.38 -1.84
N PRO A 275 9.58 -17.66 -0.92
CA PRO A 275 11.02 -17.78 -0.74
C PRO A 275 11.44 -19.21 -0.35
N PRO A 276 12.68 -19.64 -0.67
CA PRO A 276 13.11 -21.02 -0.48
C PRO A 276 13.10 -21.51 0.98
N ALA A 277 13.24 -20.61 1.95
CA ALA A 277 13.20 -20.96 3.39
C ALA A 277 11.78 -21.34 3.80
N GLU A 278 10.79 -20.57 3.38
CA GLU A 278 9.38 -20.75 3.67
C GLU A 278 8.82 -21.98 2.96
N CYS A 279 9.28 -22.27 1.74
CA CYS A 279 8.94 -23.53 1.05
C CYS A 279 9.36 -24.76 1.84
N ARG A 280 10.54 -24.73 2.48
CA ARG A 280 11.01 -25.82 3.35
C ARG A 280 10.17 -25.97 4.61
N LEU A 281 9.79 -24.84 5.24
CA LEU A 281 8.92 -24.85 6.40
C LEU A 281 7.53 -25.39 6.06
N LEU A 282 6.96 -24.98 4.93
CA LEU A 282 5.68 -25.49 4.46
C LEU A 282 5.73 -27.01 4.21
N ALA A 283 6.79 -27.50 3.55
CA ALA A 283 7.00 -28.92 3.30
C ALA A 283 7.05 -29.74 4.60
N LEU A 284 7.71 -29.22 5.63
CA LEU A 284 7.75 -29.86 6.97
C LEU A 284 6.38 -29.83 7.64
N GLY A 285 5.67 -28.72 7.59
CA GLY A 285 4.31 -28.55 8.14
C GLY A 285 3.31 -29.51 7.53
N LEU A 286 3.33 -29.65 6.20
CA LEU A 286 2.44 -30.57 5.49
C LEU A 286 2.73 -32.03 5.87
N ARG A 287 3.99 -32.41 5.98
CA ARG A 287 4.39 -33.77 6.41
C ARG A 287 4.02 -34.10 7.86
N SER A 288 3.98 -33.11 8.73
CA SER A 288 3.59 -33.27 10.15
C SER A 288 2.09 -33.12 10.39
N GLY A 289 1.29 -32.85 9.34
CA GLY A 289 -0.15 -32.62 9.48
C GLY A 289 -0.51 -31.26 10.11
N SER A 290 0.45 -30.32 10.19
CA SER A 290 0.27 -28.98 10.76
C SER A 290 0.46 -27.88 9.70
N GLY A 291 0.11 -28.20 8.43
CA GLY A 291 0.30 -27.29 7.29
C GLY A 291 -0.35 -25.93 7.48
N ASP A 292 -1.57 -25.89 8.02
CA ASP A 292 -2.36 -24.68 8.24
C ASP A 292 -1.65 -23.72 9.20
N ARG A 293 -1.20 -24.21 10.35
CA ARG A 293 -0.48 -23.41 11.37
C ARG A 293 0.85 -22.90 10.84
N VAL A 294 1.58 -23.74 10.12
CA VAL A 294 2.87 -23.35 9.51
C VAL A 294 2.65 -22.30 8.42
N MET A 295 1.59 -22.45 7.62
CA MET A 295 1.27 -21.45 6.60
C MET A 295 0.85 -20.11 7.20
N GLU A 296 0.12 -20.12 8.32
CA GLU A 296 -0.21 -18.91 9.09
C GLU A 296 1.04 -18.20 9.61
N ASP A 297 2.00 -18.95 10.15
CA ASP A 297 3.28 -18.39 10.60
C ASP A 297 4.10 -17.82 9.43
N ILE A 298 4.14 -18.49 8.30
CA ILE A 298 4.78 -18.00 7.07
C ILE A 298 4.12 -16.71 6.60
N ALA A 299 2.78 -16.67 6.56
CA ALA A 299 2.02 -15.50 6.15
C ALA A 299 2.32 -14.28 7.02
N ARG A 300 2.35 -14.48 8.35
CA ARG A 300 2.68 -13.43 9.31
C ARG A 300 4.11 -12.91 9.11
N ARG A 301 5.10 -13.79 8.98
CA ARG A 301 6.52 -13.43 8.78
C ARG A 301 6.75 -12.69 7.47
N LEU A 302 6.18 -13.18 6.37
CA LEU A 302 6.34 -12.54 5.06
C LEU A 302 5.59 -11.21 4.99
N GLY A 303 4.42 -11.10 5.63
CA GLY A 303 3.69 -9.84 5.77
C GLY A 303 4.56 -8.79 6.48
N GLN A 304 5.09 -9.12 7.65
CA GLN A 304 6.00 -8.25 8.42
C GLN A 304 7.26 -7.90 7.62
N ALA A 305 7.92 -8.87 6.99
CA ALA A 305 9.11 -8.62 6.19
C ALA A 305 8.85 -7.69 4.98
N GLY A 306 7.63 -7.69 4.44
CA GLY A 306 7.21 -6.75 3.40
C GLY A 306 7.04 -5.32 3.94
N GLU A 307 6.41 -5.19 5.12
CA GLU A 307 6.22 -3.92 5.83
C GLU A 307 7.57 -3.31 6.22
N ASP A 308 8.42 -4.07 6.90
CA ASP A 308 9.75 -3.65 7.34
C ASP A 308 10.63 -3.20 6.16
N ALA A 309 10.59 -3.94 5.05
CA ALA A 309 11.37 -3.58 3.87
C ALA A 309 10.90 -2.27 3.22
N LEU A 310 9.62 -1.94 3.34
CA LEU A 310 9.10 -0.65 2.89
C LEU A 310 9.53 0.46 3.84
N GLU A 311 9.35 0.27 5.14
CA GLU A 311 9.72 1.23 6.18
C GLU A 311 11.22 1.55 6.13
N ASP A 312 12.07 0.55 5.97
CA ASP A 312 13.51 0.69 5.78
C ASP A 312 13.91 1.55 4.56
N ARG A 313 13.14 1.44 3.47
CA ARG A 313 13.40 2.28 2.29
C ARG A 313 12.99 3.71 2.50
N VAL A 314 11.87 3.92 3.13
CA VAL A 314 11.30 5.24 3.40
C VAL A 314 12.11 5.99 4.46
N SER A 315 12.52 5.31 5.53
CA SER A 315 13.30 5.91 6.62
C SER A 315 14.68 6.43 6.18
N ARG A 316 15.26 5.89 5.10
CA ARG A 316 16.53 6.39 4.53
C ARG A 316 16.40 7.70 3.77
N VAL A 317 15.19 8.09 3.37
CA VAL A 317 14.98 9.33 2.62
C VAL A 317 15.22 10.55 3.50
N GLU A 318 14.80 10.51 4.77
CA GLU A 318 14.95 11.63 5.70
C GLU A 318 16.42 11.99 5.97
N PRO A 319 17.32 11.08 6.38
CA PRO A 319 18.75 11.40 6.57
C PRO A 319 19.43 11.88 5.29
N ALA A 320 19.04 11.34 4.14
CA ALA A 320 19.59 11.78 2.86
C ALA A 320 19.19 13.23 2.53
N LEU A 321 17.91 13.59 2.76
CA LEU A 321 17.43 14.97 2.57
C LEU A 321 18.10 15.95 3.52
N VAL A 322 18.20 15.60 4.80
CA VAL A 322 18.89 16.43 5.80
C VAL A 322 20.36 16.60 5.43
N GLY A 323 21.04 15.53 5.01
CA GLY A 323 22.43 15.60 4.55
C GLY A 323 22.62 16.53 3.36
N VAL A 324 21.81 16.40 2.33
CA VAL A 324 21.85 17.26 1.13
C VAL A 324 21.63 18.73 1.51
N THR A 325 20.63 18.99 2.36
CA THR A 325 20.31 20.37 2.77
C THR A 325 21.43 20.96 3.62
N SER A 326 22.01 20.20 4.54
CA SER A 326 23.12 20.64 5.38
C SER A 326 24.36 20.99 4.55
N VAL A 327 24.70 20.15 3.57
CA VAL A 327 25.79 20.43 2.63
C VAL A 327 25.52 21.70 1.82
N LEU A 328 24.31 21.87 1.31
CA LEU A 328 23.93 23.04 0.53
C LEU A 328 24.03 24.33 1.36
N VAL A 329 23.47 24.31 2.57
CA VAL A 329 23.55 25.47 3.49
C VAL A 329 25.03 25.77 3.87
N GLY A 330 25.81 24.72 4.16
CA GLY A 330 27.24 24.86 4.43
C GLY A 330 28.01 25.49 3.28
N VAL A 331 27.74 25.07 2.04
CA VAL A 331 28.36 25.66 0.84
C VAL A 331 27.96 27.13 0.67
N ILE A 332 26.68 27.47 0.88
CA ILE A 332 26.22 28.87 0.81
C ILE A 332 26.94 29.73 1.87
N LEU A 333 26.99 29.25 3.12
CA LEU A 333 27.66 29.97 4.20
C LEU A 333 29.16 30.17 3.94
N LEU A 334 29.88 29.14 3.51
CA LEU A 334 31.28 29.22 3.14
C LEU A 334 31.49 30.18 1.97
N SER A 335 30.63 30.14 0.97
CA SER A 335 30.69 31.02 -0.20
C SER A 335 30.47 32.47 0.14
N VAL A 336 29.75 32.75 1.23
CA VAL A 336 29.58 34.14 1.75
C VAL A 336 30.73 34.56 2.65
N MET A 337 31.21 33.67 3.52
CA MET A 337 32.25 33.99 4.51
C MET A 337 33.66 34.17 3.91
N LEU A 338 34.04 33.33 2.92
CA LEU A 338 35.39 33.41 2.32
C LEU A 338 35.72 34.78 1.72
N PRO A 339 34.89 35.38 0.88
CA PRO A 339 35.16 36.73 0.35
C PRO A 339 35.14 37.82 1.43
N LEU A 340 34.26 37.73 2.46
CA LEU A 340 34.26 38.67 3.58
C LEU A 340 35.61 38.69 4.33
N MET A 341 36.17 37.51 4.59
CA MET A 341 37.49 37.38 5.21
C MET A 341 38.61 38.02 4.33
N HIS A 342 38.54 37.83 3.01
CA HIS A 342 39.48 38.45 2.08
C HIS A 342 39.39 39.99 2.08
N ILE A 343 38.19 40.55 2.12
CA ILE A 343 37.99 42.02 2.19
C ILE A 343 38.49 42.57 3.52
N MET A 344 38.18 41.90 4.63
CA MET A 344 38.68 42.30 5.95
C MET A 344 40.21 42.24 6.05
N SER A 345 40.84 41.24 5.46
CA SER A 345 42.30 41.13 5.44
C SER A 345 42.99 42.13 4.50
N ALA A 346 42.25 42.73 3.56
CA ALA A 346 42.77 43.75 2.65
C ALA A 346 42.63 45.19 3.20
N ILE A 347 41.80 45.40 4.22
CA ILE A 347 41.52 46.68 4.85
C ILE A 347 42.34 46.87 6.17
N GLY A 348 42.80 45.76 6.79
CA GLY A 348 43.66 45.79 7.97
C GLY A 348 45.14 45.59 7.61
#